data_774986aecaf2410098197da4d65013c4
#
_entry.id   774986aecaf2410098197da4d65013c4
#
_cell.length_a   1.000
_cell.length_b   1.000
_cell.length_c   1.000
_cell.angle_alpha   90.00
_cell.angle_beta   90.00
_cell.angle_gamma   90.00
#
_symmetry.space_group_name_H-M   'P 1'
#
loop_
_entity.id
_entity.type
_entity.pdbx_description
1 polymer ?
#
loop_
_entity_poly.entity_id
_entity_poly.type
_entity_poly.pdbx_seq_one_letter_code
_entity_poly.pdbx_strand_id
1 'polypeptide(L)'
;ISCRNKDYIVIEGWEEIGIASCMYLDNESYVIDDTTSYHALLNNGIIDSIVCADYTLPPIDFSRKTLLGHYTSISGCNAFYERELLANPKDKTYTYSIQVTSEKTCSEPSIIEHYNWIVVPKIPEAYNVDFEVTYD
;
A
#
# COMPACT_ATOMS: atom_id res chain seq x y z
N ILE A 1 17.68 10.04 13.39
CA ILE A 1 18.67 9.67 12.38
C ILE A 1 18.33 8.31 11.81
N SER A 2 18.20 8.26 10.54
CA SER A 2 17.98 7.00 9.85
C SER A 2 19.29 6.23 9.75
N CYS A 3 19.35 5.06 10.39
CA CYS A 3 20.49 4.16 10.28
C CYS A 3 20.34 3.25 9.06
N ARG A 4 20.05 3.84 7.92
CA ARG A 4 19.91 3.06 6.70
C ARG A 4 21.20 2.38 6.32
N ASN A 5 21.06 1.13 5.96
CA ASN A 5 22.17 0.42 5.33
C ASN A 5 22.46 1.11 3.98
N LYS A 6 23.72 1.44 3.74
CA LYS A 6 24.17 2.05 2.49
C LYS A 6 23.92 1.20 1.25
N ASP A 7 23.55 -0.07 1.44
CA ASP A 7 23.19 -0.97 0.33
C ASP A 7 21.77 -0.73 -0.18
N TYR A 8 20.97 0.08 0.51
CA TYR A 8 19.61 0.43 0.09
C TYR A 8 19.63 1.56 -0.93
N ILE A 9 18.76 1.42 -1.91
CA ILE A 9 18.53 2.43 -2.95
C ILE A 9 17.10 2.93 -2.80
N VAL A 10 16.90 4.24 -2.77
CA VAL A 10 15.57 4.84 -2.76
C VAL A 10 15.00 4.74 -4.18
N ILE A 11 13.83 4.11 -4.31
CA ILE A 11 13.16 3.96 -5.59
C ILE A 11 12.21 5.14 -5.79
N GLU A 12 12.44 5.88 -6.85
CA GLU A 12 11.58 7.01 -7.27
C GLU A 12 10.54 6.55 -8.29
N GLY A 13 9.62 7.44 -8.63
CA GLY A 13 8.66 7.21 -9.70
C GLY A 13 7.46 6.36 -9.30
N TRP A 14 7.21 6.19 -8.03
CA TRP A 14 5.98 5.56 -7.55
C TRP A 14 4.91 6.62 -7.34
N GLU A 15 3.65 6.20 -7.41
CA GLU A 15 2.50 7.08 -7.24
C GLU A 15 1.46 6.44 -6.32
N GLU A 16 0.81 7.27 -5.52
CA GLU A 16 -0.34 6.82 -4.75
C GLU A 16 -1.51 6.57 -5.70
N ILE A 17 -2.31 5.55 -5.41
CA ILE A 17 -3.50 5.24 -6.19
C ILE A 17 -4.68 5.02 -5.25
N GLY A 18 -5.83 5.60 -5.60
CA GLY A 18 -7.05 5.42 -4.85
C GLY A 18 -7.78 4.17 -5.30
N ILE A 19 -7.97 3.23 -4.38
CA ILE A 19 -8.81 2.06 -4.60
C ILE A 19 -9.95 2.14 -3.60
N ALA A 20 -11.17 1.92 -4.06
CA ALA A 20 -12.36 2.13 -3.25
C ALA A 20 -12.34 1.32 -1.96
N SER A 21 -12.77 1.96 -0.87
CA SER A 21 -12.85 1.32 0.45
C SER A 21 -14.04 0.39 0.61
N CYS A 22 -14.86 0.25 -0.41
CA CYS A 22 -16.02 -0.64 -0.37
C CYS A 22 -15.68 -2.12 -0.56
N MET A 23 -14.42 -2.43 -0.84
CA MET A 23 -13.95 -3.80 -0.93
C MET A 23 -13.54 -4.34 0.44
N TYR A 24 -13.87 -5.59 0.71
CA TYR A 24 -13.37 -6.29 1.88
C TYR A 24 -12.06 -6.99 1.49
N LEU A 25 -10.98 -6.64 2.17
CA LEU A 25 -9.65 -7.17 1.88
C LEU A 25 -9.19 -8.04 3.05
N ASP A 26 -8.86 -9.29 2.76
CA ASP A 26 -8.52 -10.29 3.78
C ASP A 26 -7.06 -10.22 4.25
N ASN A 27 -6.18 -9.72 3.40
CA ASN A 27 -4.75 -9.69 3.69
C ASN A 27 -4.32 -8.32 4.18
N GLU A 28 -3.33 -8.31 5.07
CA GLU A 28 -2.72 -7.06 5.53
C GLU A 28 -1.87 -6.41 4.44
N SER A 29 -1.22 -7.23 3.61
CA SER A 29 -0.31 -6.79 2.56
C SER A 29 -0.66 -7.41 1.23
N TYR A 30 -0.44 -6.64 0.15
CA TYR A 30 -0.64 -7.11 -1.21
C TYR A 30 0.53 -6.73 -2.09
N VAL A 31 1.00 -7.69 -2.88
CA VAL A 31 1.93 -7.48 -4.00
C VAL A 31 1.24 -8.02 -5.23
N ILE A 32 0.85 -7.14 -6.14
CA ILE A 32 0.05 -7.51 -7.31
C ILE A 32 0.82 -7.15 -8.57
N ASP A 33 1.09 -8.16 -9.40
CA ASP A 33 1.91 -8.06 -10.59
C ASP A 33 1.18 -8.39 -11.89
N ASP A 34 -0.10 -8.74 -11.82
CA ASP A 34 -0.86 -9.11 -13.00
C ASP A 34 -2.32 -8.69 -12.90
N THR A 35 -2.95 -8.58 -14.07
CA THR A 35 -4.33 -8.12 -14.20
C THR A 35 -5.33 -9.07 -13.54
N THR A 36 -5.08 -10.38 -13.62
CA THR A 36 -5.98 -11.37 -13.03
C THR A 36 -6.05 -11.22 -11.52
N SER A 37 -4.91 -11.13 -10.85
CA SER A 37 -4.84 -10.91 -9.40
C SER A 37 -5.44 -9.58 -9.00
N TYR A 38 -5.25 -8.55 -9.84
CA TYR A 38 -5.81 -7.22 -9.59
C TYR A 38 -7.35 -7.25 -9.62
N HIS A 39 -7.92 -7.87 -10.66
CA HIS A 39 -9.37 -7.96 -10.79
C HIS A 39 -9.98 -8.86 -9.72
N ALA A 40 -9.21 -9.80 -9.17
CA ALA A 40 -9.67 -10.65 -8.07
C ALA A 40 -10.00 -9.84 -6.81
N LEU A 41 -9.42 -8.65 -6.64
CA LEU A 41 -9.78 -7.76 -5.52
C LEU A 41 -11.25 -7.40 -5.56
N LEU A 42 -11.80 -7.09 -6.74
CA LEU A 42 -13.23 -6.83 -6.90
C LEU A 42 -14.07 -8.08 -6.66
N ASN A 43 -13.68 -9.19 -7.26
CA ASN A 43 -14.49 -10.41 -7.23
C ASN A 43 -14.59 -11.03 -5.84
N ASN A 44 -13.54 -10.91 -5.03
CA ASN A 44 -13.45 -11.56 -3.73
C ASN A 44 -13.62 -10.58 -2.57
N GLY A 45 -13.57 -9.26 -2.83
CA GLY A 45 -13.51 -8.26 -1.79
C GLY A 45 -14.71 -7.32 -1.68
N ILE A 46 -15.76 -7.51 -2.47
CA ILE A 46 -16.92 -6.61 -2.42
C ILE A 46 -17.78 -6.93 -1.20
N ILE A 47 -17.86 -5.96 -0.27
CA ILE A 47 -18.70 -6.09 0.93
C ILE A 47 -20.08 -5.45 0.76
N ASP A 48 -20.22 -4.51 -0.18
CA ASP A 48 -21.50 -3.86 -0.49
C ASP A 48 -21.69 -3.83 -2.00
N SER A 49 -22.46 -4.80 -2.49
CA SER A 49 -22.73 -4.93 -3.91
C SER A 49 -23.60 -3.81 -4.48
N ILE A 50 -24.34 -3.09 -3.64
CA ILE A 50 -25.16 -1.96 -4.08
C ILE A 50 -24.27 -0.73 -4.31
N VAL A 51 -23.42 -0.40 -3.36
CA VAL A 51 -22.53 0.77 -3.42
C VAL A 51 -21.44 0.58 -4.47
N CYS A 52 -20.92 -0.65 -4.60
CA CYS A 52 -19.80 -0.95 -5.50
C CYS A 52 -20.21 -1.59 -6.82
N ALA A 53 -21.49 -1.66 -7.12
CA ALA A 53 -22.00 -2.39 -8.31
C ALA A 53 -21.36 -1.91 -9.61
N ASP A 54 -21.11 -0.61 -9.73
CA ASP A 54 -20.53 0.00 -10.93
C ASP A 54 -19.07 0.41 -10.76
N TYR A 55 -18.43 -0.02 -9.68
CA TYR A 55 -17.06 0.37 -9.43
C TYR A 55 -16.11 -0.33 -10.40
N THR A 56 -15.22 0.45 -11.00
CA THR A 56 -14.17 -0.04 -11.87
C THR A 56 -12.82 0.32 -11.27
N LEU A 57 -11.93 -0.67 -11.16
CA LEU A 57 -10.58 -0.43 -10.69
C LEU A 57 -9.82 0.50 -11.64
N PRO A 58 -9.02 1.44 -11.10
CA PRO A 58 -8.16 2.26 -11.96
C PRO A 58 -7.25 1.38 -12.83
N PRO A 59 -7.01 1.75 -14.10
CA PRO A 59 -6.15 0.93 -14.97
C PRO A 59 -4.69 0.98 -14.53
N ILE A 60 -4.03 -0.18 -14.55
CA ILE A 60 -2.60 -0.31 -14.25
C ILE A 60 -1.96 -1.18 -15.32
N ASP A 61 -0.85 -0.72 -15.87
CA ASP A 61 -0.06 -1.49 -16.83
C ASP A 61 0.95 -2.38 -16.10
N PHE A 62 0.57 -3.64 -15.86
CA PHE A 62 1.41 -4.58 -15.13
C PHE A 62 2.60 -5.11 -15.91
N SER A 63 2.75 -4.77 -17.19
CA SER A 63 3.99 -5.04 -17.90
C SER A 63 5.13 -4.13 -17.43
N ARG A 64 4.79 -2.98 -16.81
CA ARG A 64 5.73 -1.95 -16.40
C ARG A 64 5.65 -1.59 -14.92
N LYS A 65 4.59 -2.01 -14.25
CA LYS A 65 4.29 -1.59 -12.88
C LYS A 65 3.93 -2.79 -12.00
N THR A 66 4.12 -2.58 -10.69
CA THR A 66 3.64 -3.47 -9.62
C THR A 66 2.76 -2.64 -8.69
N LEU A 67 1.69 -3.23 -8.18
CA LEU A 67 0.84 -2.59 -7.19
C LEU A 67 1.18 -3.14 -5.81
N LEU A 68 1.45 -2.25 -4.87
CA LEU A 68 1.68 -2.59 -3.46
C LEU A 68 0.57 -1.99 -2.61
N GLY A 69 0.09 -2.75 -1.64
CA GLY A 69 -0.87 -2.27 -0.66
C GLY A 69 -0.55 -2.79 0.72
N HIS A 70 -0.72 -1.94 1.71
CA HIS A 70 -0.51 -2.34 3.10
C HIS A 70 -1.49 -1.63 4.03
N TYR A 71 -2.09 -2.41 4.92
CA TYR A 71 -3.06 -1.94 5.89
C TYR A 71 -2.37 -1.23 7.06
N THR A 72 -2.94 -0.10 7.47
CA THR A 72 -2.53 0.59 8.70
C THR A 72 -3.76 0.94 9.52
N SER A 73 -3.57 1.01 10.84
CA SER A 73 -4.63 1.39 11.78
C SER A 73 -4.02 2.22 12.90
N ILE A 74 -4.57 3.40 13.13
CA ILE A 74 -4.10 4.29 14.17
C ILE A 74 -5.29 5.01 14.81
N SER A 75 -5.21 5.25 16.12
CA SER A 75 -6.22 6.03 16.84
C SER A 75 -5.91 7.52 16.73
N GLY A 76 -6.92 8.33 16.44
CA GLY A 76 -6.76 9.78 16.36
C GLY A 76 -7.91 10.47 15.65
N CYS A 77 -7.67 11.73 15.28
CA CYS A 77 -8.63 12.59 14.60
C CYS A 77 -8.36 12.63 13.11
N ASN A 78 -7.09 12.65 12.74
CA ASN A 78 -6.60 12.54 11.38
C ASN A 78 -5.34 11.69 11.38
N ALA A 79 -5.06 11.08 10.24
CA ALA A 79 -3.82 10.33 10.04
C ALA A 79 -3.06 10.91 8.86
N PHE A 80 -1.73 10.95 9.00
CA PHE A 80 -0.82 11.44 7.98
C PHE A 80 0.17 10.33 7.67
N TYR A 81 0.49 10.17 6.38
CA TYR A 81 1.29 9.05 5.91
C TYR A 81 2.51 9.54 5.15
N GLU A 82 3.68 9.06 5.55
CA GLU A 82 4.91 9.23 4.77
C GLU A 82 5.31 7.87 4.26
N ARG A 83 5.50 7.76 2.95
CA ARG A 83 5.77 6.49 2.28
C ARG A 83 7.09 6.55 1.54
N GLU A 84 7.79 5.43 1.58
CA GLU A 84 9.07 5.30 0.92
C GLU A 84 9.23 3.88 0.41
N LEU A 85 9.83 3.74 -0.77
CA LEU A 85 10.16 2.45 -1.34
C LEU A 85 11.68 2.34 -1.45
N LEU A 86 12.23 1.30 -0.83
CA LEU A 86 13.65 1.02 -0.83
C LEU A 86 13.91 -0.31 -1.52
N ALA A 87 15.03 -0.41 -2.22
CA ALA A 87 15.49 -1.66 -2.79
C ALA A 87 16.89 -1.99 -2.29
N ASN A 88 17.13 -3.26 -2.00
CA ASN A 88 18.44 -3.78 -1.70
C ASN A 88 18.78 -4.85 -2.75
N PRO A 89 19.49 -4.49 -3.84
CA PRO A 89 19.82 -5.45 -4.89
C PRO A 89 20.70 -6.61 -4.43
N LYS A 90 21.50 -6.39 -3.40
CA LYS A 90 22.37 -7.43 -2.85
C LYS A 90 21.56 -8.56 -2.22
N ASP A 91 20.50 -8.21 -1.47
CA ASP A 91 19.62 -9.18 -0.83
C ASP A 91 18.40 -9.50 -1.68
N LYS A 92 18.21 -8.81 -2.80
CA LYS A 92 17.04 -8.92 -3.68
C LYS A 92 15.74 -8.71 -2.90
N THR A 93 15.67 -7.58 -2.21
CA THR A 93 14.53 -7.21 -1.37
C THR A 93 14.09 -5.79 -1.69
N TYR A 94 12.78 -5.59 -1.79
CA TYR A 94 12.16 -4.26 -1.75
C TYR A 94 11.53 -4.10 -0.38
N THR A 95 11.61 -2.90 0.18
CA THR A 95 10.95 -2.56 1.43
C THR A 95 10.02 -1.37 1.21
N TYR A 96 8.72 -1.60 1.42
CA TYR A 96 7.73 -0.53 1.41
C TYR A 96 7.56 -0.07 2.86
N SER A 97 8.03 1.13 3.14
CA SER A 97 8.06 1.71 4.48
C SER A 97 7.00 2.78 4.61
N ILE A 98 6.16 2.70 5.63
CA ILE A 98 5.08 3.64 5.89
C ILE A 98 5.24 4.17 7.31
N GLN A 99 5.34 5.49 7.44
CA GLN A 99 5.30 6.15 8.75
C GLN A 99 3.92 6.78 8.90
N VAL A 100 3.21 6.42 9.97
CA VAL A 100 1.86 6.91 10.25
C VAL A 100 1.91 7.81 11.47
N THR A 101 1.43 9.03 11.31
CA THR A 101 1.33 10.01 12.40
C THR A 101 -0.13 10.40 12.56
N SER A 102 -0.61 10.53 13.78
CA SER A 102 -1.99 10.95 14.02
C SER A 102 -2.06 12.24 14.79
N GLU A 103 -3.06 13.05 14.46
CA GLU A 103 -3.48 14.18 15.27
C GLU A 103 -4.48 13.66 16.31
N LYS A 104 -4.20 13.88 17.59
CA LYS A 104 -5.00 13.32 18.69
C LYS A 104 -5.83 14.36 19.42
N THR A 105 -5.73 15.62 19.04
CA THR A 105 -6.38 16.74 19.72
C THR A 105 -7.72 17.06 19.06
N CYS A 106 -8.73 16.27 19.35
CA CYS A 106 -10.11 16.54 18.91
C CYS A 106 -11.07 15.98 19.93
N SER A 107 -12.36 16.34 19.80
CA SER A 107 -13.38 15.93 20.75
C SER A 107 -13.76 14.45 20.65
N GLU A 108 -13.59 13.85 19.45
CA GLU A 108 -14.00 12.46 19.21
C GLU A 108 -12.96 11.72 18.38
N PRO A 109 -11.83 11.31 19.00
CA PRO A 109 -10.87 10.49 18.28
C PRO A 109 -11.46 9.10 17.97
N SER A 110 -11.09 8.55 16.84
CA SER A 110 -11.56 7.24 16.40
C SER A 110 -10.42 6.42 15.85
N ILE A 111 -10.70 5.17 15.51
CA ILE A 111 -9.71 4.32 14.84
C ILE A 111 -9.77 4.62 13.36
N ILE A 112 -8.63 4.96 12.77
CA ILE A 112 -8.49 5.28 11.35
C ILE A 112 -7.80 4.11 10.67
N GLU A 113 -8.54 3.39 9.86
CA GLU A 113 -8.06 2.27 9.09
C GLU A 113 -7.83 2.70 7.65
N HIS A 114 -6.72 2.27 7.06
CA HIS A 114 -6.38 2.67 5.70
C HIS A 114 -5.52 1.63 5.02
N TYR A 115 -5.83 1.34 3.74
CA TYR A 115 -4.94 0.60 2.86
C TYR A 115 -4.11 1.59 2.06
N ASN A 116 -2.80 1.47 2.17
CA ASN A 116 -1.84 2.36 1.54
C ASN A 116 -1.42 1.76 0.20
N TRP A 117 -2.15 2.11 -0.86
CA TRP A 117 -1.90 1.61 -2.20
C TRP A 117 -0.95 2.52 -2.96
N ILE A 118 0.12 1.94 -3.50
CA ILE A 118 1.03 2.64 -4.41
C ILE A 118 1.30 1.79 -5.64
N VAL A 119 1.46 2.46 -6.77
CA VAL A 119 1.90 1.85 -8.02
C VAL A 119 3.38 2.19 -8.18
N VAL A 120 4.20 1.18 -8.32
CA VAL A 120 5.66 1.32 -8.34
C VAL A 120 6.22 0.80 -9.67
N PRO A 121 7.44 1.22 -10.07
CA PRO A 121 8.12 0.57 -11.19
C PRO A 121 8.18 -0.94 -10.97
N LYS A 122 8.06 -1.70 -12.05
CA LYS A 122 7.96 -3.16 -12.00
C LYS A 122 9.06 -3.78 -11.13
N ILE A 123 8.64 -4.53 -10.12
CA ILE A 123 9.54 -5.24 -9.22
C ILE A 123 9.92 -6.57 -9.90
N PRO A 124 11.22 -6.87 -10.05
CA PRO A 124 11.64 -8.13 -10.63
C PRO A 124 11.13 -9.33 -9.82
N GLU A 125 10.75 -10.39 -10.51
CA GLU A 125 10.16 -11.58 -9.91
C GLU A 125 11.04 -12.23 -8.84
N ALA A 126 12.35 -12.14 -8.99
CA ALA A 126 13.31 -12.71 -8.05
C ALA A 126 13.39 -11.97 -6.71
N TYR A 127 12.76 -10.80 -6.62
CA TYR A 127 12.82 -9.99 -5.40
C TYR A 127 11.66 -10.32 -4.47
N ASN A 128 11.95 -10.28 -3.16
CA ASN A 128 10.94 -10.31 -2.12
C ASN A 128 10.54 -8.88 -1.76
N VAL A 129 9.32 -8.73 -1.26
CA VAL A 129 8.82 -7.43 -0.79
C VAL A 129 8.52 -7.53 0.70
N ASP A 130 9.15 -6.67 1.48
CA ASP A 130 8.89 -6.52 2.91
C ASP A 130 8.11 -5.22 3.14
N PHE A 131 7.27 -5.24 4.16
CA PHE A 131 6.47 -4.08 4.55
C PHE A 131 6.84 -3.68 5.97
N GLU A 132 7.09 -2.39 6.16
CA GLU A 132 7.42 -1.84 7.47
C GLU A 132 6.48 -0.68 7.78
N VAL A 133 5.89 -0.69 8.98
CA VAL A 133 5.04 0.41 9.45
C VAL A 133 5.58 0.90 10.79
N THR A 134 5.74 2.22 10.89
CA THR A 134 6.05 2.87 12.15
C THR A 134 4.91 3.81 12.51
N TYR A 135 4.54 3.84 13.78
CA TYR A 135 3.46 4.68 14.30
C TYR A 135 4.02 5.69 15.29
N ASP A 136 3.62 6.94 15.13
CA ASP A 136 3.96 8.02 16.08
C ASP A 136 2.76 8.45 16.91
#